data_d5fbfa157a64d2c31981a40f4c28b5e2
#
_entry.id   d5fbfa157a64d2c31981a40f4c28b5e2
#
_cell.length_a   1.000
_cell.length_b   1.000
_cell.length_c   1.000
_cell.angle_alpha   90.00
_cell.angle_beta   90.00
_cell.angle_gamma   90.00
#
_symmetry.space_group_name_H-M   'P 1'
#
loop_
_entity.id
_entity.type
_entity.pdbx_description
1 polymer ?
#
loop_
_entity_poly.entity_id
_entity_poly.type
_entity_poly.pdbx_seq_one_letter_code
_entity_poly.pdbx_strand_id
1 'polypeptide(L)'
;MTAAERGVLLLCASLGGTERPLSMAQFRELSLRAQAHGVPQGDLCAELTCRDVERLGCDTEQAQHIVRLLSRERALEESLIAAERRGIVPLTRITAAYPVPLARKLSVSCPPVLFAKGDLLLMRRECVSLVGSRALGARLPAKSAASPPRRG
;
A
#
# COMPACT_ATOMS: atom_id res chain seq x y z
N MET A 1 -2.14 5.75 -13.89
CA MET A 1 -2.53 4.65 -12.97
C MET A 1 -3.23 3.58 -13.78
N THR A 2 -2.78 2.33 -13.65
CA THR A 2 -3.32 1.17 -14.38
C THR A 2 -4.56 0.61 -13.68
N ALA A 3 -5.34 -0.25 -14.38
CA ALA A 3 -6.47 -0.97 -13.78
C ALA A 3 -6.04 -1.82 -12.57
N ALA A 4 -4.88 -2.48 -12.68
CA ALA A 4 -4.28 -3.24 -11.59
C ALA A 4 -3.98 -2.39 -10.35
N GLU A 5 -3.39 -1.21 -10.52
CA GLU A 5 -3.13 -0.28 -9.41
C GLU A 5 -4.42 0.19 -8.75
N ARG A 6 -5.47 0.46 -9.54
CA ARG A 6 -6.82 0.80 -9.03
C ARG A 6 -7.39 -0.34 -8.20
N GLY A 7 -7.32 -1.58 -8.69
CA GLY A 7 -7.76 -2.76 -7.94
C GLY A 7 -7.07 -2.90 -6.58
N VAL A 8 -5.74 -2.73 -6.52
CA VAL A 8 -5.00 -2.76 -5.25
C VAL A 8 -5.46 -1.65 -4.31
N LEU A 9 -5.70 -0.44 -4.82
CA LEU A 9 -6.21 0.68 -4.01
C LEU A 9 -7.62 0.41 -3.49
N LEU A 10 -8.52 -0.10 -4.33
CA LEU A 10 -9.89 -0.47 -3.92
C LEU A 10 -9.88 -1.52 -2.81
N LEU A 11 -9.02 -2.52 -2.91
CA LEU A 11 -8.92 -3.60 -1.92
C LEU A 11 -8.25 -3.18 -0.62
N CYS A 12 -7.21 -2.35 -0.68
CA CYS A 12 -6.28 -2.15 0.43
C CYS A 12 -6.25 -0.71 0.99
N ALA A 13 -6.80 0.28 0.29
CA ALA A 13 -6.83 1.64 0.79
C ALA A 13 -8.07 1.92 1.65
N SER A 14 -7.88 2.73 2.70
CA SER A 14 -8.99 3.27 3.48
C SER A 14 -9.62 4.43 2.71
N LEU A 15 -10.76 4.18 2.07
CA LEU A 15 -11.47 5.15 1.25
C LEU A 15 -12.67 5.80 1.99
N GLY A 16 -12.73 5.63 3.31
CA GLY A 16 -13.91 6.00 4.10
C GLY A 16 -15.04 4.95 4.00
N GLY A 17 -16.18 5.24 4.62
CA GLY A 17 -17.31 4.31 4.67
C GLY A 17 -17.15 3.23 5.74
N THR A 18 -18.03 2.23 5.70
CA THR A 18 -18.12 1.14 6.68
C THR A 18 -17.24 -0.07 6.34
N GLU A 19 -16.88 -0.22 5.07
CA GLU A 19 -16.09 -1.36 4.59
C GLU A 19 -14.62 -1.22 5.01
N ARG A 20 -14.13 -2.22 5.72
CA ARG A 20 -12.71 -2.29 6.10
C ARG A 20 -11.87 -2.79 4.93
N PRO A 21 -10.76 -2.11 4.59
CA PRO A 21 -9.85 -2.61 3.57
C PRO A 21 -9.24 -3.95 3.99
N LEU A 22 -8.80 -4.73 3.02
CA LEU A 22 -8.09 -5.97 3.30
C LEU A 22 -6.80 -5.68 4.07
N SER A 23 -6.54 -6.47 5.10
CA SER A 23 -5.23 -6.50 5.75
C SER A 23 -4.17 -7.03 4.78
N MET A 24 -2.89 -6.78 5.10
CA MET A 24 -1.78 -7.32 4.29
C MET A 24 -1.84 -8.84 4.15
N ALA A 25 -2.22 -9.55 5.21
CA ALA A 25 -2.34 -11.00 5.20
C ALA A 25 -3.44 -11.46 4.25
N GLN A 26 -4.62 -10.85 4.34
CA GLN A 26 -5.75 -11.16 3.45
C GLN A 26 -5.46 -10.84 1.99
N PHE A 27 -4.86 -9.67 1.71
CA PHE A 27 -4.49 -9.31 0.35
C PHE A 27 -3.43 -10.26 -0.24
N ARG A 28 -2.43 -10.65 0.57
CA ARG A 28 -1.43 -11.63 0.15
C ARG A 28 -2.07 -12.98 -0.14
N GLU A 29 -2.95 -13.45 0.72
CA GLU A 29 -3.65 -14.73 0.53
C GLU A 29 -4.48 -14.71 -0.75
N LEU A 30 -5.26 -13.64 -0.99
CA LEU A 30 -6.01 -13.46 -2.23
C LEU A 30 -5.08 -13.46 -3.45
N SER A 31 -3.95 -12.76 -3.37
CA SER A 31 -2.97 -12.70 -4.47
C SER A 31 -2.35 -14.06 -4.77
N LEU A 32 -2.04 -14.86 -3.75
CA LEU A 32 -1.52 -16.22 -3.92
C LEU A 32 -2.56 -17.16 -4.54
N ARG A 33 -3.81 -17.08 -4.10
CA ARG A 33 -4.92 -17.85 -4.67
C ARG A 33 -5.15 -17.48 -6.13
N ALA A 34 -5.19 -16.18 -6.45
CA ALA A 34 -5.33 -15.72 -7.83
C ALA A 34 -4.18 -16.26 -8.72
N GLN A 35 -2.94 -16.18 -8.24
CA GLN A 35 -1.79 -16.72 -8.96
C GLN A 35 -1.89 -18.24 -9.18
N ALA A 36 -2.32 -18.99 -8.17
CA ALA A 36 -2.51 -20.45 -8.28
C ALA A 36 -3.58 -20.82 -9.31
N HIS A 37 -4.56 -19.97 -9.53
CA HIS A 37 -5.61 -20.12 -10.53
C HIS A 37 -5.30 -19.46 -11.88
N GLY A 38 -4.06 -18.96 -12.06
CA GLY A 38 -3.63 -18.34 -13.31
C GLY A 38 -4.25 -16.96 -13.58
N VAL A 39 -4.84 -16.33 -12.57
CA VAL A 39 -5.41 -14.98 -12.66
C VAL A 39 -4.30 -13.97 -12.40
N PRO A 40 -3.92 -13.14 -13.40
CA PRO A 40 -2.93 -12.09 -13.19
C PRO A 40 -3.37 -11.11 -12.11
N GLN A 41 -2.43 -10.58 -11.34
CA GLN A 41 -2.72 -9.57 -10.31
C GLN A 41 -3.43 -8.33 -10.88
N GLY A 42 -3.23 -8.06 -12.19
CA GLY A 42 -3.91 -6.99 -12.92
C GLY A 42 -5.40 -7.20 -13.14
N ASP A 43 -5.85 -8.44 -13.07
CA ASP A 43 -7.25 -8.80 -13.30
C ASP A 43 -8.06 -8.86 -11.99
N LEU A 44 -7.40 -8.68 -10.84
CA LEU A 44 -8.05 -8.45 -9.55
C LEU A 44 -8.62 -7.02 -9.48
N CYS A 45 -9.41 -6.64 -10.46
CA CYS A 45 -9.99 -5.32 -10.62
C CYS A 45 -11.51 -5.39 -10.82
N ALA A 46 -12.13 -4.25 -10.97
CA ALA A 46 -13.53 -3.88 -10.79
C ALA A 46 -14.64 -4.85 -11.27
N GLU A 47 -14.38 -5.81 -12.13
CA GLU A 47 -15.45 -6.62 -12.75
C GLU A 47 -15.60 -8.03 -12.16
N LEU A 48 -14.88 -8.34 -11.06
CA LEU A 48 -14.98 -9.66 -10.43
C LEU A 48 -16.35 -9.83 -9.76
N THR A 49 -17.00 -10.93 -10.09
CA THR A 49 -18.22 -11.35 -9.41
C THR A 49 -17.92 -12.20 -8.16
N CYS A 50 -18.90 -12.37 -7.26
CA CYS A 50 -18.72 -13.26 -6.10
C CYS A 50 -18.32 -14.68 -6.53
N ARG A 51 -18.91 -15.19 -7.64
CA ARG A 51 -18.56 -16.52 -8.17
C ARG A 51 -17.10 -16.63 -8.61
N ASP A 52 -16.55 -15.57 -9.19
CA ASP A 52 -15.15 -15.56 -9.61
C ASP A 52 -14.22 -15.60 -8.40
N VAL A 53 -14.54 -14.84 -7.35
CA VAL A 53 -13.78 -14.84 -6.10
C VAL A 53 -13.93 -16.17 -5.33
N GLU A 54 -15.10 -16.80 -5.34
CA GLU A 54 -15.33 -18.14 -4.77
C GLU A 54 -14.52 -19.21 -5.51
N ARG A 55 -14.38 -19.11 -6.84
CA ARG A 55 -13.50 -19.99 -7.63
C ARG A 55 -12.02 -19.89 -7.25
N LEU A 56 -11.61 -18.75 -6.69
CA LEU A 56 -10.27 -18.59 -6.12
C LEU A 56 -10.13 -19.25 -4.74
N GLY A 57 -11.17 -19.95 -4.25
CA GLY A 57 -11.17 -20.64 -2.97
C GLY A 57 -11.47 -19.74 -1.77
N CYS A 58 -12.07 -18.57 -1.99
CA CYS A 58 -12.64 -17.75 -0.92
C CYS A 58 -14.01 -18.28 -0.50
N ASP A 59 -14.35 -18.17 0.78
CA ASP A 59 -15.72 -18.41 1.23
C ASP A 59 -16.67 -17.30 0.76
N THR A 60 -17.96 -17.53 0.87
CA THR A 60 -18.99 -16.61 0.38
C THR A 60 -18.93 -15.25 1.08
N GLU A 61 -18.61 -15.19 2.37
CA GLU A 61 -18.50 -13.94 3.12
C GLU A 61 -17.31 -13.12 2.64
N GLN A 62 -16.14 -13.77 2.48
CA GLN A 62 -14.94 -13.16 1.91
C GLN A 62 -15.19 -12.66 0.49
N ALA A 63 -15.86 -13.46 -0.35
CA ALA A 63 -16.17 -13.09 -1.73
C ALA A 63 -17.06 -11.85 -1.79
N GLN A 64 -18.11 -11.80 -1.00
CA GLN A 64 -18.99 -10.64 -0.90
C GLN A 64 -18.23 -9.40 -0.41
N HIS A 65 -17.36 -9.55 0.59
CA HIS A 65 -16.56 -8.45 1.10
C HIS A 65 -15.62 -7.90 0.03
N ILE A 66 -14.91 -8.77 -0.70
CA ILE A 66 -14.02 -8.37 -1.79
C ILE A 66 -14.78 -7.62 -2.90
N VAL A 67 -15.93 -8.12 -3.32
CA VAL A 67 -16.76 -7.46 -4.35
C VAL A 67 -17.25 -6.09 -3.87
N ARG A 68 -17.68 -5.97 -2.60
CA ARG A 68 -18.05 -4.66 -2.03
C ARG A 68 -16.87 -3.70 -2.01
N LEU A 69 -15.65 -4.17 -1.71
CA LEU A 69 -14.45 -3.34 -1.78
C LEU A 69 -14.16 -2.87 -3.21
N LEU A 70 -14.29 -3.75 -4.20
CA LEU A 70 -14.06 -3.43 -5.61
C LEU A 70 -15.11 -2.48 -6.18
N SER A 71 -16.33 -2.47 -5.65
CA SER A 71 -17.41 -1.56 -6.12
C SER A 71 -17.27 -0.11 -5.64
N ARG A 72 -16.22 0.25 -4.87
CA ARG A 72 -16.01 1.59 -4.30
C ARG A 72 -15.30 2.58 -5.25
N GLU A 73 -15.47 2.44 -6.57
CA GLU A 73 -14.81 3.27 -7.58
C GLU A 73 -15.00 4.77 -7.34
N ARG A 74 -16.23 5.19 -7.05
CA ARG A 74 -16.52 6.60 -6.76
C ARG A 74 -15.74 7.13 -5.54
N ALA A 75 -15.70 6.36 -4.46
CA ALA A 75 -14.94 6.73 -3.26
C ALA A 75 -13.43 6.80 -3.54
N LEU A 76 -12.93 5.90 -4.39
CA LEU A 76 -11.54 5.94 -4.85
C LEU A 76 -11.26 7.23 -5.63
N GLU A 77 -12.11 7.60 -6.57
CA GLU A 77 -11.92 8.84 -7.36
C GLU A 77 -11.93 10.09 -6.49
N GLU A 78 -12.91 10.20 -5.58
CA GLU A 78 -12.98 11.31 -4.64
C GLU A 78 -11.72 11.40 -3.77
N SER A 79 -11.21 10.24 -3.31
CA SER A 79 -9.98 10.15 -2.51
C SER A 79 -8.73 10.53 -3.31
N LEU A 80 -8.64 10.12 -4.57
CA LEU A 80 -7.53 10.45 -5.47
C LEU A 80 -7.48 11.94 -5.76
N ILE A 81 -8.62 12.56 -6.04
CA ILE A 81 -8.73 14.02 -6.25
C ILE A 81 -8.30 14.78 -4.98
N ALA A 82 -8.75 14.32 -3.82
CA ALA A 82 -8.38 14.93 -2.54
C ALA A 82 -6.88 14.77 -2.23
N ALA A 83 -6.28 13.64 -2.58
CA ALA A 83 -4.85 13.37 -2.43
C ALA A 83 -4.03 14.27 -3.36
N GLU A 84 -4.40 14.36 -4.63
CA GLU A 84 -3.75 15.21 -5.63
C GLU A 84 -3.71 16.68 -5.21
N ARG A 85 -4.84 17.23 -4.75
CA ARG A 85 -4.92 18.60 -4.22
C ARG A 85 -3.96 18.87 -3.05
N ARG A 86 -3.55 17.84 -2.33
CA ARG A 86 -2.60 17.90 -1.21
C ARG A 86 -1.16 17.58 -1.62
N GLY A 87 -0.94 17.28 -2.90
CA GLY A 87 0.35 16.79 -3.41
C GLY A 87 0.73 15.41 -2.88
N ILE A 88 -0.28 14.57 -2.61
CA ILE A 88 -0.09 13.19 -2.13
C ILE A 88 -0.27 12.25 -3.32
N VAL A 89 0.68 11.33 -3.50
CA VAL A 89 0.68 10.33 -4.56
C VAL A 89 0.48 8.94 -3.94
N PRO A 90 -0.55 8.19 -4.37
CA PRO A 90 -0.69 6.79 -3.98
C PRO A 90 0.33 5.92 -4.72
N LEU A 91 1.00 5.05 -4.01
CA LEU A 91 1.94 4.08 -4.53
C LEU A 91 1.48 2.68 -4.14
N THR A 92 1.34 1.81 -5.11
CA THR A 92 1.04 0.39 -4.86
C THR A 92 2.28 -0.47 -5.08
N ARG A 93 2.35 -1.66 -4.50
CA ARG A 93 3.50 -2.56 -4.68
C ARG A 93 3.82 -2.92 -6.13
N ILE A 94 2.86 -2.74 -7.04
CA ILE A 94 3.03 -2.98 -8.48
C ILE A 94 3.44 -1.72 -9.24
N THR A 95 3.41 -0.54 -8.59
CA THR A 95 3.88 0.72 -9.19
C THR A 95 5.40 0.75 -9.25
N ALA A 96 5.97 1.14 -10.39
CA ALA A 96 7.43 1.26 -10.56
C ALA A 96 8.08 2.25 -9.58
N ALA A 97 7.33 3.23 -9.09
CA ALA A 97 7.77 4.22 -8.10
C ALA A 97 7.76 3.68 -6.65
N TYR A 98 7.24 2.48 -6.41
CA TYR A 98 7.22 1.90 -5.07
C TYR A 98 8.66 1.68 -4.54
N PRO A 99 8.96 2.03 -3.28
CA PRO A 99 10.34 1.99 -2.77
C PRO A 99 10.85 0.55 -2.62
N VAL A 100 11.73 0.13 -3.52
CA VAL A 100 12.36 -1.19 -3.52
C VAL A 100 13.07 -1.52 -2.19
N PRO A 101 13.81 -0.59 -1.54
CA PRO A 101 14.43 -0.87 -0.24
C PRO A 101 13.42 -1.24 0.84
N LEU A 102 12.25 -0.60 0.85
CA LEU A 102 11.18 -0.89 1.79
C LEU A 102 10.59 -2.28 1.52
N ALA A 103 10.31 -2.58 0.24
CA ALA A 103 9.77 -3.87 -0.17
C ALA A 103 10.72 -5.04 0.21
N ARG A 104 12.03 -4.85 0.04
CA ARG A 104 13.04 -5.85 0.43
C ARG A 104 13.13 -6.05 1.94
N LYS A 105 13.18 -4.96 2.71
CA LYS A 105 13.33 -5.03 4.18
C LYS A 105 12.10 -5.63 4.87
N LEU A 106 10.90 -5.25 4.45
CA LEU A 106 9.65 -5.70 5.06
C LEU A 106 9.13 -7.01 4.47
N SER A 107 9.60 -7.38 3.27
CA SER A 107 9.19 -8.62 2.59
C SER A 107 7.67 -8.85 2.64
N VAL A 108 7.23 -9.85 3.41
CA VAL A 108 5.81 -10.22 3.55
C VAL A 108 4.99 -9.21 4.35
N SER A 109 5.64 -8.40 5.18
CA SER A 109 5.00 -7.35 6.00
C SER A 109 4.95 -6.00 5.28
N CYS A 110 5.36 -5.96 4.01
CA CYS A 110 5.38 -4.72 3.25
C CYS A 110 3.96 -4.28 2.88
N PRO A 111 3.53 -3.05 3.22
CA PRO A 111 2.20 -2.58 2.93
C PRO A 111 1.91 -2.57 1.41
N PRO A 112 0.73 -3.03 0.97
CA PRO A 112 0.37 -3.04 -0.45
C PRO A 112 0.18 -1.64 -1.03
N VAL A 113 -0.15 -0.66 -0.18
CA VAL A 113 -0.39 0.73 -0.56
C VAL A 113 0.37 1.67 0.37
N LEU A 114 0.98 2.70 -0.20
CA LEU A 114 1.58 3.83 0.49
C LEU A 114 1.01 5.14 -0.08
N PHE A 115 0.88 6.14 0.78
CA PHE A 115 0.58 7.51 0.37
C PHE A 115 1.80 8.37 0.64
N ALA A 116 2.41 8.88 -0.43
CA ALA A 116 3.66 9.63 -0.36
C ALA A 116 3.45 11.10 -0.69
N LYS A 117 4.18 11.98 -0.02
CA LYS A 117 4.19 13.42 -0.31
C LYS A 117 5.63 13.91 -0.35
N GLY A 118 5.96 14.72 -1.36
CA GLY A 118 7.29 15.27 -1.57
C GLY A 118 8.06 14.58 -2.68
N ASP A 119 9.40 14.68 -2.64
CA ASP A 119 10.26 14.07 -3.64
C ASP A 119 10.37 12.55 -3.45
N LEU A 120 9.75 11.81 -4.36
CA LEU A 120 9.74 10.34 -4.34
C LEU A 120 11.14 9.75 -4.60
N LEU A 121 12.07 10.49 -5.21
CA LEU A 121 13.43 10.01 -5.44
C LEU A 121 14.18 9.80 -4.13
N LEU A 122 13.83 10.52 -3.08
CA LEU A 122 14.42 10.35 -1.76
C LEU A 122 14.16 8.95 -1.18
N MET A 123 13.05 8.30 -1.54
CA MET A 123 12.74 6.94 -1.08
C MET A 123 13.62 5.85 -1.68
N ARG A 124 14.42 6.19 -2.70
CA ARG A 124 15.38 5.27 -3.33
C ARG A 124 16.79 5.41 -2.76
N ARG A 125 17.04 6.44 -1.94
CA ARG A 125 18.35 6.69 -1.31
C ARG A 125 18.49 5.87 -0.03
N GLU A 126 19.73 5.62 0.34
CA GLU A 126 20.04 5.10 1.67
C GLU A 126 19.66 6.15 2.72
N CYS A 127 18.87 5.74 3.69
CA CYS A 127 18.36 6.61 4.74
C CYS A 127 18.77 6.07 6.11
N VAL A 128 19.08 6.99 7.01
CA VAL A 128 19.22 6.71 8.43
C VAL A 128 17.95 7.14 9.14
N SER A 129 17.34 6.22 9.88
CA SER A 129 16.17 6.52 10.70
C SER A 129 16.61 6.94 12.08
N LEU A 130 16.22 8.15 12.52
CA LEU A 130 16.39 8.63 13.88
C LEU A 130 15.05 8.45 14.61
N VAL A 131 15.04 7.60 15.63
CA VAL A 131 13.89 7.37 16.50
C VAL A 131 14.19 7.95 17.87
N GLY A 132 13.31 8.82 18.35
CA GLY A 132 13.45 9.45 19.65
C GLY A 132 12.10 9.64 20.36
N SER A 133 12.17 9.93 21.67
CA SER A 133 10.99 10.29 22.45
C SER A 133 10.38 11.59 21.94
N ARG A 134 9.06 11.66 21.88
CA ARG A 134 8.32 12.91 21.55
C ARG A 134 8.55 14.04 22.55
N ALA A 135 9.06 13.72 23.74
CA ALA A 135 9.44 14.67 24.78
C ALA A 135 10.94 15.00 24.70
N LEU A 136 11.39 15.50 23.57
CA LEU A 136 12.68 16.20 23.49
C LEU A 136 12.49 17.58 24.10
N GLY A 137 12.59 17.65 25.43
CA GLY A 137 12.72 18.94 26.12
C GLY A 137 13.98 19.65 25.62
N ALA A 138 14.02 20.99 25.76
CA ALA A 138 15.03 21.91 25.22
C ALA A 138 16.50 21.72 25.70
N ARG A 139 16.92 20.49 26.02
CA ARG A 139 18.27 20.11 26.48
C ARG A 139 18.83 18.96 25.66
N LEU A 140 19.01 19.14 24.36
CA LEU A 140 19.97 18.31 23.62
C LEU A 140 21.32 19.05 23.68
N PRO A 141 22.37 18.44 24.25
CA PRO A 141 23.72 18.99 24.11
C PRO A 141 24.10 18.96 22.63
N ALA A 142 24.71 20.03 22.15
CA ALA A 142 25.08 20.27 20.75
C ALA A 142 26.09 19.25 20.14
N LYS A 143 26.33 18.12 20.80
CA LYS A 143 27.33 17.11 20.37
C LYS A 143 26.78 15.94 19.56
N SER A 144 25.45 15.85 19.31
CA SER A 144 24.89 14.74 18.54
C SER A 144 24.84 14.95 17.02
N ALA A 145 25.45 16.02 16.51
CA ALA A 145 25.53 16.31 15.07
C ALA A 145 26.82 15.83 14.39
N ALA A 146 27.65 15.05 15.05
CA ALA A 146 28.86 14.49 14.43
C ALA A 146 28.47 13.19 13.69
N SER A 147 28.41 13.26 12.37
CA SER A 147 28.35 12.08 11.50
C SER A 147 29.56 11.18 11.78
N PRO A 148 29.42 9.86 11.93
CA PRO A 148 30.55 8.98 12.08
C PRO A 148 31.43 9.03 10.84
N PRO A 149 32.76 8.92 10.99
CA PRO A 149 33.70 8.93 9.87
C PRO A 149 33.43 7.74 8.95
N ARG A 150 33.41 8.00 7.64
CA ARG A 150 33.35 6.96 6.61
C ARG A 150 34.57 6.06 6.80
N ARG A 151 34.37 4.79 7.07
CA ARG A 151 35.43 3.78 6.97
C ARG A 151 35.70 3.58 5.48
N GLY A 152 36.94 3.83 5.07
CA GLY A 152 37.49 3.47 3.78
C GLY A 152 37.61 1.95 3.60
#